data_2bc7495a617df2b9ef657f24694c100b
#
_entry.id   2bc7495a617df2b9ef657f24694c100b
#
_cell.length_a   1.000
_cell.length_b   1.000
_cell.length_c   1.000
_cell.angle_alpha   90.00
_cell.angle_beta   90.00
_cell.angle_gamma   90.00
#
_symmetry.space_group_name_H-M   'P 1'
#
loop_
_entity.id
_entity.type
_entity.pdbx_description
1 polymer ?
#
loop_
_entity_poly.entity_id
_entity_poly.type
_entity_poly.pdbx_seq_one_letter_code
_entity_poly.pdbx_strand_id
1 'polypeptide(L)'
;MFEKIICHDENKKLFEKCIHGGNISHAYLFFGKDGIGKCTFAKEFAKELLNVENLDSSTEYKYISRLEGKKDIVIEQIRKELIDDVYERPLSGNYKIYIIDDAQYLNISAQNALLKTLEEPPDYVVIILIASSMSYFLPTII
;
A
#
# COMPACT_ATOMS: atom_id res chain seq x y z
N MET A 1 -0.33 12.70 5.88
CA MET A 1 0.32 11.93 4.81
C MET A 1 -0.58 10.87 4.23
N PHE A 2 -1.13 9.96 5.02
CA PHE A 2 -2.18 9.07 4.55
C PHE A 2 -3.52 9.76 4.68
N GLU A 3 -4.19 9.91 3.54
CA GLU A 3 -5.47 10.60 3.50
C GLU A 3 -6.62 9.79 4.10
N LYS A 4 -6.50 8.47 4.09
CA LYS A 4 -7.51 7.58 4.63
C LYS A 4 -6.90 6.48 5.48
N ILE A 5 -7.38 6.37 6.71
CA ILE A 5 -7.01 5.32 7.63
C ILE A 5 -8.23 4.43 7.76
N ILE A 6 -8.07 3.15 7.46
CA ILE A 6 -9.19 2.22 7.36
C ILE A 6 -9.03 1.09 8.36
N CYS A 7 -10.00 0.97 9.26
CA CYS A 7 -10.14 -0.18 10.14
C CYS A 7 -11.10 -1.17 9.50
N HIS A 8 -10.86 -2.45 9.70
CA HIS A 8 -11.41 -3.51 8.89
C HIS A 8 -12.93 -3.48 8.66
N ASP A 9 -13.76 -3.47 9.68
CA ASP A 9 -15.17 -3.79 9.51
C ASP A 9 -16.07 -2.62 9.07
N GLU A 10 -15.72 -1.41 9.42
CA GLU A 10 -16.60 -0.26 9.22
C GLU A 10 -16.37 0.45 7.87
N ASN A 11 -15.30 0.14 7.19
CA ASN A 11 -14.84 0.92 6.05
C ASN A 11 -14.97 0.22 4.69
N LYS A 12 -15.53 -0.97 4.68
CA LYS A 12 -15.80 -1.70 3.43
C LYS A 12 -16.70 -0.90 2.51
N LYS A 13 -17.73 -0.27 3.07
CA LYS A 13 -18.66 0.60 2.33
C LYS A 13 -17.97 1.86 1.83
N LEU A 14 -17.06 2.42 2.62
CA LEU A 14 -16.29 3.59 2.21
C LEU A 14 -15.40 3.28 1.02
N PHE A 15 -14.79 2.10 0.99
CA PHE A 15 -13.99 1.64 -0.12
C PHE A 15 -14.81 1.52 -1.40
N GLU A 16 -15.96 0.90 -1.33
CA GLU A 16 -16.85 0.76 -2.47
C GLU A 16 -17.24 2.12 -3.03
N LYS A 17 -17.51 3.09 -2.16
CA LYS A 17 -17.81 4.46 -2.57
C LYS A 17 -16.61 5.12 -3.26
N CYS A 18 -15.40 4.90 -2.77
CA CYS A 18 -14.19 5.46 -3.37
C CYS A 18 -13.97 4.90 -4.76
N ILE A 19 -14.14 3.59 -4.93
CA ILE A 19 -13.96 2.94 -6.22
C ILE A 19 -15.00 3.43 -7.23
N HIS A 20 -16.27 3.43 -6.85
CA HIS A 20 -17.37 3.83 -7.74
C HIS A 20 -17.45 5.33 -7.96
N GLY A 21 -17.02 6.13 -6.99
CA GLY A 21 -17.00 7.58 -7.08
C GLY A 21 -15.80 8.16 -7.82
N GLY A 22 -14.83 7.34 -8.19
CA GLY A 22 -13.60 7.81 -8.84
C GLY A 22 -12.69 8.63 -7.94
N ASN A 23 -12.91 8.59 -6.63
CA ASN A 23 -12.17 9.39 -5.66
C ASN A 23 -11.12 8.54 -4.96
N ILE A 24 -10.06 8.20 -5.69
CA ILE A 24 -9.00 7.31 -5.21
C ILE A 24 -7.86 8.13 -4.62
N SER A 25 -7.46 7.80 -3.40
CA SER A 25 -6.28 8.40 -2.75
C SER A 25 -5.02 7.68 -3.18
N HIS A 26 -3.88 8.38 -3.09
CA HIS A 26 -2.58 7.80 -3.39
C HIS A 26 -2.05 6.89 -2.28
N ALA A 27 -2.59 7.01 -1.07
CA ALA A 27 -2.11 6.24 0.07
C ALA A 27 -3.27 5.85 0.99
N TYR A 28 -3.23 4.59 1.44
CA TYR A 28 -4.19 4.04 2.41
C TYR A 28 -3.43 3.32 3.51
N LEU A 29 -3.94 3.40 4.72
CA LEU A 29 -3.40 2.65 5.86
C LEU A 29 -4.50 1.77 6.43
N PHE A 30 -4.30 0.45 6.35
CA PHE A 30 -5.19 -0.53 6.93
C PHE A 30 -4.55 -1.04 8.22
N PHE A 31 -5.23 -0.90 9.34
CA PHE A 31 -4.71 -1.40 10.60
C PHE A 31 -5.79 -2.14 11.38
N GLY A 32 -5.34 -2.95 12.32
CA GLY A 32 -6.21 -3.78 13.15
C GLY A 32 -5.51 -5.06 13.56
N LYS A 33 -6.17 -5.85 14.37
CA LYS A 33 -5.60 -7.12 14.85
C LYS A 33 -5.31 -8.07 13.70
N ASP A 34 -4.26 -8.88 13.86
CA ASP A 34 -3.94 -9.91 12.90
C ASP A 34 -5.11 -10.87 12.72
N GLY A 35 -5.26 -11.41 11.51
CA GLY A 35 -6.28 -12.39 11.19
C GLY A 35 -7.64 -11.84 10.85
N ILE A 36 -7.82 -10.54 10.74
CA ILE A 36 -9.12 -9.94 10.38
C ILE A 36 -9.29 -9.70 8.88
N GLY A 37 -8.41 -10.27 8.04
CA GLY A 37 -8.58 -10.22 6.59
C GLY A 37 -8.13 -8.93 5.93
N LYS A 38 -7.26 -8.15 6.57
CA LYS A 38 -6.76 -6.88 6.02
C LYS A 38 -6.09 -7.08 4.66
N CYS A 39 -5.22 -8.06 4.57
CA CYS A 39 -4.50 -8.35 3.33
C CYS A 39 -5.45 -8.80 2.22
N THR A 40 -6.41 -9.65 2.54
CA THR A 40 -7.42 -10.10 1.59
C THR A 40 -8.23 -8.91 1.07
N PHE A 41 -8.62 -8.02 1.96
CA PHE A 41 -9.38 -6.83 1.62
C PHE A 41 -8.58 -5.89 0.71
N ALA A 42 -7.31 -5.67 1.03
CA ALA A 42 -6.42 -4.84 0.21
C ALA A 42 -6.23 -5.43 -1.18
N LYS A 43 -6.08 -6.74 -1.29
CA LYS A 43 -5.94 -7.42 -2.58
C LYS A 43 -7.22 -7.33 -3.41
N GLU A 44 -8.39 -7.45 -2.79
CA GLU A 44 -9.66 -7.27 -3.50
C GLU A 44 -9.81 -5.84 -4.01
N PHE A 45 -9.42 -4.86 -3.22
CA PHE A 45 -9.39 -3.46 -3.65
C PHE A 45 -8.49 -3.28 -4.87
N ALA A 46 -7.29 -3.86 -4.82
CA ALA A 46 -6.33 -3.78 -5.93
C ALA A 46 -6.89 -4.42 -7.20
N LYS A 47 -7.54 -5.56 -7.09
CA LYS A 47 -8.19 -6.22 -8.23
C LYS A 47 -9.24 -5.33 -8.88
N GLU A 48 -10.06 -4.67 -8.06
CA GLU A 48 -11.07 -3.74 -8.55
C GLU A 48 -10.45 -2.56 -9.30
N LEU A 49 -9.44 -1.94 -8.71
CA LEU A 49 -8.77 -0.79 -9.34
C LEU A 49 -8.06 -1.16 -10.63
N LEU A 50 -7.43 -2.31 -10.68
CA LEU A 50 -6.70 -2.78 -11.86
C LEU A 50 -7.60 -3.49 -12.87
N ASN A 51 -8.84 -3.84 -12.46
CA ASN A 51 -9.79 -4.59 -13.26
C ASN A 51 -9.18 -5.91 -13.74
N VAL A 52 -8.59 -6.66 -12.81
CA VAL A 52 -7.99 -7.96 -13.09
C VAL A 52 -8.52 -9.01 -12.12
N GLU A 53 -8.55 -10.27 -12.54
CA GLU A 53 -8.96 -11.38 -11.69
C GLU A 53 -7.79 -11.97 -10.91
N ASN A 54 -6.59 -11.92 -11.47
CA ASN A 54 -5.38 -12.47 -10.86
C ASN A 54 -4.30 -11.39 -10.76
N LEU A 55 -4.03 -10.94 -9.53
CA LEU A 55 -3.03 -9.90 -9.28
C LEU A 55 -1.62 -10.37 -9.64
N ASP A 56 -1.30 -11.64 -9.43
CA ASP A 56 0.06 -12.14 -9.65
C ASP A 56 0.48 -12.09 -11.12
N SER A 57 -0.48 -12.02 -12.03
CA SER A 57 -0.19 -11.88 -13.46
C SER A 57 -0.09 -10.43 -13.92
N SER A 58 -0.37 -9.46 -13.05
CA SER A 58 -0.33 -8.04 -13.39
C SER A 58 1.06 -7.45 -13.16
N THR A 59 1.55 -6.68 -14.14
CA THR A 59 2.80 -5.93 -14.01
C THR A 59 2.61 -4.65 -13.21
N GLU A 60 1.38 -4.23 -12.97
CA GLU A 60 1.03 -3.01 -12.25
C GLU A 60 0.78 -3.23 -10.76
N TYR A 61 1.04 -4.44 -10.25
CA TYR A 61 0.84 -4.79 -8.86
C TYR A 61 2.12 -5.33 -8.25
N LYS A 62 2.45 -4.87 -7.04
CA LYS A 62 3.53 -5.43 -6.24
C LYS A 62 3.10 -5.64 -4.80
N TYR A 63 3.42 -6.80 -4.28
CA TYR A 63 3.24 -7.15 -2.88
C TYR A 63 4.61 -7.15 -2.19
N ILE A 64 4.73 -6.36 -1.15
CA ILE A 64 5.99 -6.18 -0.42
C ILE A 64 5.78 -6.58 1.03
N SER A 65 6.64 -7.45 1.54
CA SER A 65 6.62 -7.87 2.94
C SER A 65 8.05 -8.12 3.41
N ARG A 66 8.21 -8.42 4.70
CA ARG A 66 9.54 -8.78 5.20
C ARG A 66 10.08 -9.95 4.41
N LEU A 67 11.35 -9.87 4.04
CA LEU A 67 12.03 -10.99 3.42
C LEU A 67 12.30 -12.08 4.44
N GLU A 68 12.29 -13.32 4.00
CA GLU A 68 12.54 -14.46 4.87
C GLU A 68 13.86 -14.32 5.61
N GLY A 69 13.83 -14.55 6.92
CA GLY A 69 15.01 -14.42 7.78
C GLY A 69 15.36 -12.99 8.17
N LYS A 70 14.62 -12.00 7.73
CA LYS A 70 14.86 -10.59 8.07
C LYS A 70 13.92 -10.13 9.18
N LYS A 71 14.46 -9.30 10.07
CA LYS A 71 13.69 -8.72 11.18
C LYS A 71 12.84 -7.54 10.72
N ASP A 72 13.38 -6.71 9.84
CA ASP A 72 12.75 -5.47 9.39
C ASP A 72 12.58 -5.45 7.89
N ILE A 73 11.69 -4.57 7.42
CA ILE A 73 11.65 -4.13 6.03
C ILE A 73 12.61 -2.95 5.94
N VAL A 74 13.72 -3.15 5.25
CA VAL A 74 14.80 -2.15 5.20
C VAL A 74 14.69 -1.24 3.99
N ILE A 75 15.38 -0.09 4.04
CA ILE A 75 15.33 0.91 2.98
C ILE A 75 15.74 0.35 1.61
N GLU A 76 16.72 -0.55 1.56
CA GLU A 76 17.19 -1.14 0.30
C GLU A 76 16.07 -1.93 -0.39
N GLN A 77 15.25 -2.64 0.38
CA GLN A 77 14.12 -3.38 -0.15
C GLN A 77 13.08 -2.41 -0.72
N ILE A 78 12.76 -1.35 0.02
CA ILE A 78 11.79 -0.34 -0.43
C ILE A 78 12.29 0.40 -1.68
N ARG A 79 13.57 0.73 -1.76
CA ARG A 79 14.14 1.34 -2.95
C ARG A 79 13.98 0.46 -4.17
N LYS A 80 14.38 -0.79 -4.04
CA LYS A 80 14.38 -1.73 -5.16
C LYS A 80 12.96 -2.07 -5.61
N GLU A 81 12.07 -2.36 -4.68
CA GLU A 81 10.74 -2.89 -5.00
C GLU A 81 9.70 -1.80 -5.24
N LEU A 82 9.90 -0.61 -4.72
CA LEU A 82 8.91 0.46 -4.82
C LEU A 82 9.47 1.73 -5.46
N ILE A 83 10.47 2.37 -4.84
CA ILE A 83 10.90 3.71 -5.23
C ILE A 83 11.43 3.75 -6.67
N ASP A 84 12.24 2.77 -7.05
CA ASP A 84 12.79 2.71 -8.41
C ASP A 84 11.73 2.37 -9.45
N ASP A 85 10.64 1.74 -9.04
CA ASP A 85 9.58 1.29 -9.92
C ASP A 85 8.44 2.30 -10.11
N VAL A 86 8.19 3.15 -9.11
CA VAL A 86 6.99 4.03 -9.13
C VAL A 86 7.00 5.04 -10.27
N TYR A 87 8.18 5.44 -10.75
CA TYR A 87 8.28 6.44 -11.81
C TYR A 87 8.13 5.86 -13.21
N GLU A 88 8.07 4.55 -13.33
CA GLU A 88 7.75 3.89 -14.59
C GLU A 88 6.23 3.83 -14.75
N ARG A 89 5.72 4.33 -15.87
CA ARG A 89 4.28 4.37 -16.12
C ARG A 89 3.69 2.96 -16.25
N PRO A 90 2.41 2.77 -15.89
CA PRO A 90 1.76 1.48 -16.11
C PRO A 90 1.78 1.11 -17.60
N LEU A 91 2.00 -0.17 -17.86
CA LEU A 91 1.96 -0.69 -19.23
C LEU A 91 0.54 -0.79 -19.75
N SER A 92 -0.40 -1.06 -18.86
CA SER A 92 -1.83 -1.11 -19.16
C SER A 92 -2.61 -0.60 -17.95
N GLY A 93 -3.80 -0.06 -18.18
CA GLY A 93 -4.62 0.46 -17.09
C GLY A 93 -4.16 1.83 -16.58
N ASN A 94 -4.78 2.28 -15.51
CA ASN A 94 -4.63 3.65 -15.00
C ASN A 94 -3.88 3.74 -13.68
N TYR A 95 -3.52 2.59 -13.09
CA TYR A 95 -2.94 2.55 -11.74
C TYR A 95 -1.78 1.59 -11.63
N LYS A 96 -0.83 1.93 -10.75
CA LYS A 96 0.17 1.01 -10.21
C LYS A 96 -0.08 0.91 -8.71
N ILE A 97 -0.21 -0.31 -8.20
CA ILE A 97 -0.58 -0.55 -6.82
C ILE A 97 0.51 -1.31 -6.08
N TYR A 98 0.88 -0.78 -4.92
CA TYR A 98 1.87 -1.39 -4.03
C TYR A 98 1.20 -1.70 -2.71
N ILE A 99 1.22 -2.95 -2.30
CA ILE A 99 0.76 -3.36 -0.97
C ILE A 99 1.98 -3.68 -0.13
N ILE A 100 2.17 -2.95 0.97
CA ILE A 100 3.23 -3.23 1.94
C ILE A 100 2.57 -3.88 3.15
N ASP A 101 2.72 -5.21 3.25
CA ASP A 101 2.18 -5.99 4.35
C ASP A 101 3.15 -6.01 5.52
N ASP A 102 2.63 -6.16 6.73
CA ASP A 102 3.44 -6.08 7.94
C ASP A 102 4.23 -4.76 8.01
N ALA A 103 3.59 -3.67 7.62
CA ALA A 103 4.26 -2.37 7.52
C ALA A 103 4.82 -1.85 8.84
N GLN A 104 4.37 -2.39 9.97
CA GLN A 104 4.94 -2.07 11.28
C GLN A 104 6.44 -2.46 11.37
N TYR A 105 6.92 -3.30 10.47
CA TYR A 105 8.34 -3.70 10.42
C TYR A 105 9.20 -2.81 9.53
N LEU A 106 8.64 -1.76 8.92
CA LEU A 106 9.43 -0.75 8.24
C LEU A 106 10.34 -0.06 9.24
N ASN A 107 11.65 -0.08 9.02
CA ASN A 107 12.55 0.68 9.89
C ASN A 107 12.43 2.17 9.58
N ILE A 108 13.04 3.03 10.41
CA ILE A 108 12.90 4.48 10.28
C ILE A 108 13.39 4.97 8.93
N SER A 109 14.52 4.45 8.44
CA SER A 109 15.06 4.83 7.13
C SER A 109 14.11 4.48 6.00
N ALA A 110 13.49 3.29 6.06
CA ALA A 110 12.50 2.86 5.07
C ALA A 110 11.26 3.74 5.11
N GLN A 111 10.79 4.10 6.30
CA GLN A 111 9.65 5.01 6.46
C GLN A 111 9.94 6.38 5.86
N ASN A 112 11.12 6.92 6.11
CA ASN A 112 11.51 8.22 5.55
C ASN A 112 11.61 8.19 4.03
N ALA A 113 12.14 7.12 3.47
CA ALA A 113 12.24 6.97 2.01
C ALA A 113 10.85 6.88 1.38
N LEU A 114 9.94 6.14 2.01
CA LEU A 114 8.55 6.04 1.58
C LEU A 114 7.85 7.38 1.66
N LEU A 115 8.07 8.13 2.73
CA LEU A 115 7.49 9.46 2.95
C LEU A 115 7.82 10.41 1.81
N LYS A 116 9.07 10.41 1.34
CA LYS A 116 9.49 11.27 0.22
C LYS A 116 8.70 10.95 -1.05
N THR A 117 8.46 9.68 -1.32
CA THR A 117 7.64 9.28 -2.48
C THR A 117 6.19 9.72 -2.32
N LEU A 118 5.66 9.67 -1.10
CA LEU A 118 4.28 10.06 -0.81
C LEU A 118 4.03 11.56 -0.84
N GLU A 119 5.07 12.38 -0.72
CA GLU A 119 4.94 13.83 -0.80
C GLU A 119 4.56 14.30 -2.21
N GLU A 120 5.14 13.67 -3.24
CA GLU A 120 4.85 13.98 -4.63
C GLU A 120 4.70 12.68 -5.44
N PRO A 121 3.63 11.92 -5.20
CA PRO A 121 3.46 10.64 -5.90
C PRO A 121 3.05 10.87 -7.35
N PRO A 122 3.49 10.00 -8.28
CA PRO A 122 2.93 10.02 -9.62
C PRO A 122 1.41 9.78 -9.58
N ASP A 123 0.67 10.35 -10.53
CA ASP A 123 -0.79 10.34 -10.54
C ASP A 123 -1.40 8.94 -10.53
N TYR A 124 -0.70 7.97 -11.07
CA TYR A 124 -1.18 6.58 -11.21
C TYR A 124 -0.86 5.69 -10.01
N VAL A 125 -0.11 6.18 -9.01
CA VAL A 125 0.40 5.35 -7.91
C VAL A 125 -0.60 5.29 -6.75
N VAL A 126 -0.84 4.08 -6.25
CA VAL A 126 -1.60 3.83 -5.02
C VAL A 126 -0.77 2.92 -4.13
N ILE A 127 -0.51 3.37 -2.91
CA ILE A 127 0.26 2.62 -1.92
C ILE A 127 -0.63 2.27 -0.74
N ILE A 128 -0.70 0.98 -0.41
CA ILE A 128 -1.52 0.48 0.70
C ILE A 128 -0.58 -0.12 1.75
N LEU A 129 -0.60 0.44 2.95
CA LEU A 129 0.12 -0.13 4.08
C LEU A 129 -0.82 -0.96 4.93
N ILE A 130 -0.41 -2.14 5.30
CA ILE A 130 -1.15 -3.04 6.18
C ILE A 130 -0.34 -3.23 7.45
N ALA A 131 -0.93 -2.88 8.60
CA ALA A 131 -0.22 -2.95 9.87
C ALA A 131 -1.13 -3.44 10.98
N SER A 132 -0.53 -4.11 11.98
CA SER A 132 -1.25 -4.53 13.18
C SER A 132 -1.36 -3.41 14.22
N SER A 133 -0.51 -2.40 14.14
CA SER A 133 -0.50 -1.26 15.06
C SER A 133 0.10 -0.03 14.38
N MET A 134 -0.43 1.14 14.71
CA MET A 134 0.10 2.41 14.23
C MET A 134 1.26 2.94 15.08
N SER A 135 1.53 2.33 16.24
CA SER A 135 2.53 2.85 17.18
C SER A 135 3.97 2.78 16.66
N TYR A 136 4.22 1.99 15.62
CA TYR A 136 5.54 1.82 15.03
C TYR A 136 5.84 2.83 13.93
N PHE A 137 4.89 3.67 13.57
CA PHE A 137 5.07 4.63 12.48
C PHE A 137 5.51 6.00 12.98
N LEU A 138 6.28 6.67 12.15
CA LEU A 138 6.60 8.08 12.40
C LEU A 138 5.31 8.91 12.34
N PRO A 139 5.14 9.91 13.22
CA PRO A 139 3.94 10.74 13.21
C PRO A 139 3.65 11.39 11.86
N THR A 140 4.68 11.69 11.08
CA THR A 140 4.54 12.31 9.76
C THR A 140 3.96 11.37 8.70
N ILE A 141 4.01 10.06 8.91
CA ILE A 141 3.39 9.09 8.00
C ILE A 141 1.88 9.03 8.23
N ILE A 142 1.47 9.13 9.46
CA ILE A 142 0.06 9.09 9.83
C ILE A 142 -0.54 10.48 9.63
#